data_c11009e0b8bf5d121f3a59518bd12536
#
_entry.id   c11009e0b8bf5d121f3a59518bd12536
#
_cell.length_a   1.000
_cell.length_b   1.000
_cell.length_c   1.000
_cell.angle_alpha   90.00
_cell.angle_beta   90.00
_cell.angle_gamma   90.00
#
_symmetry.space_group_name_H-M   'P 1'
#
loop_
_entity.id
_entity.type
_entity.pdbx_description
1 polymer ?
#
loop_
_entity_poly.entity_id
_entity_poly.type
_entity_poly.pdbx_seq_one_letter_code
_entity_poly.pdbx_strand_id
1 'polypeptide(L)'
;MNPIIKQWDTAKSLKKACQYEEALAIYETLCPKVETELSDTLDKAMFFGDYFGVLADVAQYDKAEAMAAKAFHYKAEGDKYDVLRYIPFNYGHMYLLQGKWEEAIPWLKKALGRDKEKDDQLFRESAARYGTELGIALFYLERTEEAEEELLNAVKVGKATVANQDWEPFFYLKELYKQKGDEKLMAKYEKMYLTRLKKVKEIAFIYPISQIKGDKQALEDWKKLNNP
;
A
#
# COMPACT_ATOMS: atom_id res chain seq x y z
N MET A 1 19.59 11.82 -19.90
CA MET A 1 18.57 11.60 -18.82
C MET A 1 18.64 12.79 -17.87
N ASN A 2 17.52 13.41 -17.55
CA ASN A 2 17.45 14.54 -16.62
C ASN A 2 18.04 14.13 -15.25
N PRO A 3 18.95 14.92 -14.65
CA PRO A 3 19.55 14.60 -13.35
C PRO A 3 18.52 14.41 -12.22
N ILE A 4 17.41 15.17 -12.24
CA ILE A 4 16.32 15.03 -11.27
C ILE A 4 15.68 13.65 -11.38
N ILE A 5 15.36 13.20 -12.60
CA ILE A 5 14.74 11.88 -12.82
C ILE A 5 15.66 10.75 -12.31
N LYS A 6 16.97 10.85 -12.57
CA LYS A 6 17.93 9.85 -12.11
C LYS A 6 17.99 9.76 -10.58
N GLN A 7 18.02 10.89 -9.89
CA GLN A 7 18.03 10.92 -8.42
C GLN A 7 16.69 10.43 -7.84
N TRP A 8 15.57 10.80 -8.46
CA TRP A 8 14.25 10.31 -8.09
C TRP A 8 14.14 8.78 -8.24
N ASP A 9 14.66 8.19 -9.32
CA ASP A 9 14.72 6.73 -9.48
C ASP A 9 15.57 6.07 -8.37
N THR A 10 16.62 6.72 -7.92
CA THR A 10 17.40 6.27 -6.75
C THR A 10 16.53 6.28 -5.48
N ALA A 11 15.79 7.36 -5.22
CA ALA A 11 14.91 7.44 -4.07
C ALA A 11 13.81 6.36 -4.08
N LYS A 12 13.23 6.08 -5.26
CA LYS A 12 12.26 4.97 -5.41
C LYS A 12 12.89 3.60 -5.10
N SER A 13 14.13 3.41 -5.50
CA SER A 13 14.85 2.15 -5.21
C SER A 13 15.17 2.01 -3.72
N LEU A 14 15.56 3.09 -3.05
CA LEU A 14 15.79 3.14 -1.60
C LEU A 14 14.48 2.88 -0.83
N LYS A 15 13.35 3.48 -1.25
CA LYS A 15 12.03 3.17 -0.68
C LYS A 15 11.71 1.68 -0.77
N LYS A 16 11.94 1.06 -1.94
CA LYS A 16 11.72 -0.38 -2.13
C LYS A 16 12.62 -1.24 -1.24
N ALA A 17 13.79 -0.75 -0.88
CA ALA A 17 14.71 -1.39 0.06
C ALA A 17 14.43 -1.01 1.53
N CYS A 18 13.32 -0.30 1.81
CA CYS A 18 12.94 0.21 3.12
C CYS A 18 13.96 1.15 3.77
N GLN A 19 14.83 1.74 2.97
CA GLN A 19 15.79 2.77 3.37
C GLN A 19 15.12 4.15 3.29
N TYR A 20 14.18 4.38 4.21
CA TYR A 20 13.29 5.54 4.15
C TYR A 20 14.00 6.86 4.43
N GLU A 21 14.97 6.90 5.33
CA GLU A 21 15.72 8.13 5.68
C GLU A 21 16.52 8.64 4.49
N GLU A 22 17.23 7.74 3.81
CA GLU A 22 18.02 8.07 2.61
C GLU A 22 17.10 8.47 1.44
N ALA A 23 15.97 7.80 1.28
CA ALA A 23 14.98 8.18 0.28
C ALA A 23 14.42 9.58 0.54
N LEU A 24 14.05 9.90 1.79
CA LEU A 24 13.54 11.20 2.18
C LEU A 24 14.55 12.32 1.93
N ALA A 25 15.82 12.13 2.26
CA ALA A 25 16.86 13.13 2.01
C ALA A 25 16.94 13.52 0.52
N ILE A 26 16.76 12.54 -0.38
CA ILE A 26 16.72 12.81 -1.83
C ILE A 26 15.44 13.57 -2.20
N TYR A 27 14.27 13.14 -1.70
CA TYR A 27 13.01 13.83 -2.00
C TYR A 27 13.02 15.28 -1.50
N GLU A 28 13.53 15.56 -0.30
CA GLU A 28 13.65 16.91 0.26
C GLU A 28 14.56 17.79 -0.58
N THR A 29 15.69 17.24 -1.07
CA THR A 29 16.64 17.96 -1.94
C THR A 29 16.04 18.26 -3.31
N LEU A 30 15.24 17.35 -3.87
CA LEU A 30 14.65 17.51 -5.21
C LEU A 30 13.38 18.34 -5.21
N CYS A 31 12.61 18.36 -4.13
CA CYS A 31 11.29 18.98 -4.06
C CYS A 31 11.25 20.42 -4.63
N PRO A 32 12.15 21.36 -4.25
CA PRO A 32 12.13 22.71 -4.82
C PRO A 32 12.51 22.76 -6.31
N LYS A 33 13.34 21.82 -6.77
CA LYS A 33 13.80 21.76 -8.17
C LYS A 33 12.73 21.20 -9.10
N VAL A 34 11.95 20.25 -8.62
CA VAL A 34 10.87 19.61 -9.40
C VAL A 34 9.85 20.66 -9.86
N GLU A 35 9.49 21.62 -9.00
CA GLU A 35 8.53 22.66 -9.36
C GLU A 35 9.04 23.59 -10.44
N THR A 36 10.33 23.90 -10.46
CA THR A 36 10.94 24.88 -11.35
C THR A 36 11.60 24.30 -12.59
N GLU A 37 12.17 23.10 -12.50
CA GLU A 37 13.03 22.53 -13.54
C GLU A 37 12.37 21.38 -14.32
N LEU A 38 11.33 20.71 -13.79
CA LEU A 38 10.54 19.78 -14.58
C LEU A 38 9.44 20.53 -15.34
N SER A 39 9.36 20.29 -16.64
CA SER A 39 8.31 20.85 -17.49
C SER A 39 7.06 19.98 -17.55
N ASP A 40 7.22 18.67 -17.44
CA ASP A 40 6.13 17.70 -17.56
C ASP A 40 5.28 17.65 -16.29
N THR A 41 3.98 17.92 -16.44
CA THR A 41 3.02 17.96 -15.33
C THR A 41 2.75 16.58 -14.76
N LEU A 42 2.83 15.53 -15.59
CA LEU A 42 2.66 14.14 -15.14
C LEU A 42 3.85 13.71 -14.28
N ASP A 43 5.08 14.04 -14.69
CA ASP A 43 6.28 13.78 -13.90
C ASP A 43 6.22 14.49 -12.54
N LYS A 44 5.72 15.72 -12.47
CA LYS A 44 5.50 16.44 -11.21
C LYS A 44 4.48 15.70 -10.33
N ALA A 45 3.35 15.30 -10.89
CA ALA A 45 2.32 14.55 -10.17
C ALA A 45 2.88 13.23 -9.61
N MET A 46 3.66 12.52 -10.42
CA MET A 46 4.32 11.27 -10.03
C MET A 46 5.33 11.48 -8.90
N PHE A 47 6.19 12.48 -9.02
CA PHE A 47 7.18 12.80 -7.99
C PHE A 47 6.52 13.12 -6.63
N PHE A 48 5.54 14.03 -6.62
CA PHE A 48 4.85 14.41 -5.39
C PHE A 48 4.02 13.25 -4.82
N GLY A 49 3.45 12.39 -5.67
CA GLY A 49 2.75 11.17 -5.26
C GLY A 49 3.67 10.15 -4.60
N ASP A 50 4.87 9.95 -5.14
CA ASP A 50 5.88 9.06 -4.56
C ASP A 50 6.42 9.61 -3.24
N TYR A 51 6.70 10.92 -3.17
CA TYR A 51 7.17 11.59 -1.97
C TYR A 51 6.11 11.56 -0.86
N PHE A 52 4.85 11.83 -1.20
CA PHE A 52 3.71 11.64 -0.31
C PHE A 52 3.71 10.24 0.31
N GLY A 53 3.81 9.20 -0.51
CA GLY A 53 3.82 7.82 -0.03
C GLY A 53 4.96 7.52 0.94
N VAL A 54 6.17 8.03 0.70
CA VAL A 54 7.31 7.84 1.62
C VAL A 54 7.07 8.54 2.96
N LEU A 55 6.55 9.78 2.92
CA LEU A 55 6.24 10.54 4.14
C LEU A 55 5.15 9.85 4.99
N ALA A 56 4.15 9.26 4.34
CA ALA A 56 3.12 8.47 5.02
C ALA A 56 3.72 7.23 5.69
N ASP A 57 4.61 6.50 4.99
CA ASP A 57 5.29 5.31 5.50
C ASP A 57 6.14 5.58 6.76
N VAL A 58 6.60 6.83 6.95
CA VAL A 58 7.38 7.26 8.13
C VAL A 58 6.59 8.13 9.12
N ALA A 59 5.27 8.15 9.02
CA ALA A 59 4.36 8.89 9.88
C ALA A 59 4.54 10.42 9.90
N GLN A 60 5.14 11.02 8.86
CA GLN A 60 5.20 12.48 8.70
C GLN A 60 3.92 12.99 8.02
N TYR A 61 2.76 12.78 8.64
CA TYR A 61 1.45 12.95 8.01
C TYR A 61 1.15 14.38 7.55
N ASP A 62 1.52 15.41 8.31
CA ASP A 62 1.30 16.80 7.91
C ASP A 62 2.06 17.15 6.62
N LYS A 63 3.33 16.72 6.53
CA LYS A 63 4.11 16.89 5.30
C LYS A 63 3.55 16.03 4.16
N ALA A 64 3.10 14.82 4.49
CA ALA A 64 2.49 13.92 3.51
C ALA A 64 1.25 14.57 2.86
N GLU A 65 0.35 15.17 3.65
CA GLU A 65 -0.83 15.88 3.14
C GLU A 65 -0.45 17.06 2.23
N ALA A 66 0.57 17.83 2.59
CA ALA A 66 1.06 18.92 1.74
C ALA A 66 1.58 18.41 0.39
N MET A 67 2.30 17.30 0.36
CA MET A 67 2.78 16.69 -0.89
C MET A 67 1.65 16.05 -1.69
N ALA A 68 0.67 15.46 -1.00
CA ALA A 68 -0.52 14.94 -1.64
C ALA A 68 -1.33 16.02 -2.36
N ALA A 69 -1.50 17.20 -1.75
CA ALA A 69 -2.18 18.33 -2.37
C ALA A 69 -1.50 18.73 -3.69
N LYS A 70 -0.15 18.79 -3.71
CA LYS A 70 0.63 19.04 -4.93
C LYS A 70 0.44 17.94 -5.97
N ALA A 71 0.50 16.67 -5.54
CA ALA A 71 0.31 15.54 -6.43
C ALA A 71 -1.06 15.58 -7.12
N PHE A 72 -2.13 15.90 -6.38
CA PHE A 72 -3.48 16.01 -6.94
C PHE A 72 -3.64 17.22 -7.85
N HIS A 73 -3.00 18.35 -7.52
CA HIS A 73 -3.01 19.53 -8.39
C HIS A 73 -2.42 19.19 -9.77
N TYR A 74 -1.22 18.65 -9.80
CA TYR A 74 -0.56 18.27 -11.07
C TYR A 74 -1.24 17.07 -11.75
N LYS A 75 -1.80 16.12 -10.99
CA LYS A 75 -2.58 15.02 -11.54
C LYS A 75 -3.80 15.53 -12.32
N ALA A 76 -4.54 16.48 -11.78
CA ALA A 76 -5.71 17.07 -12.44
C ALA A 76 -5.35 17.71 -13.80
N GLU A 77 -4.15 18.29 -13.92
CA GLU A 77 -3.68 18.92 -15.15
C GLU A 77 -3.11 17.92 -16.18
N GLY A 78 -2.40 16.87 -15.73
CA GLY A 78 -1.57 16.00 -16.57
C GLY A 78 -2.09 14.59 -16.80
N ASP A 79 -2.88 14.04 -15.88
CA ASP A 79 -3.31 12.63 -15.93
C ASP A 79 -4.66 12.42 -16.62
N LYS A 80 -4.67 12.58 -17.95
CA LYS A 80 -5.87 12.42 -18.79
C LYS A 80 -6.44 10.99 -18.77
N TYR A 81 -5.64 9.99 -18.44
CA TYR A 81 -6.00 8.57 -18.51
C TYR A 81 -6.17 7.93 -17.14
N ASP A 82 -6.12 8.72 -16.07
CA ASP A 82 -6.24 8.26 -14.67
C ASP A 82 -5.25 7.13 -14.31
N VAL A 83 -4.03 7.23 -14.83
CA VAL A 83 -2.97 6.23 -14.59
C VAL A 83 -2.37 6.33 -13.20
N LEU A 84 -2.50 7.49 -12.52
CA LEU A 84 -1.92 7.74 -11.20
C LEU A 84 -2.85 7.33 -10.04
N ARG A 85 -3.47 6.16 -10.15
CA ARG A 85 -4.37 5.65 -9.09
C ARG A 85 -3.67 5.33 -7.78
N TYR A 86 -2.38 5.16 -7.79
CA TYR A 86 -1.60 4.98 -6.56
C TYR A 86 -1.60 6.24 -5.66
N ILE A 87 -1.90 7.43 -6.18
CA ILE A 87 -2.02 8.64 -5.35
C ILE A 87 -3.24 8.55 -4.42
N PRO A 88 -4.48 8.26 -4.90
CA PRO A 88 -5.58 7.92 -4.00
C PRO A 88 -5.28 6.74 -3.08
N PHE A 89 -4.59 5.71 -3.57
CA PHE A 89 -4.18 4.58 -2.74
C PHE A 89 -3.30 5.02 -1.56
N ASN A 90 -2.28 5.84 -1.80
CA ASN A 90 -1.42 6.36 -0.74
C ASN A 90 -2.21 7.14 0.33
N TYR A 91 -3.31 7.83 -0.05
CA TYR A 91 -4.20 8.46 0.93
C TYR A 91 -4.93 7.44 1.79
N GLY A 92 -5.53 6.43 1.17
CA GLY A 92 -6.18 5.34 1.90
C GLY A 92 -5.22 4.63 2.83
N HIS A 93 -4.01 4.33 2.34
CA HIS A 93 -2.94 3.72 3.13
C HIS A 93 -2.52 4.59 4.31
N MET A 94 -2.32 5.89 4.10
CA MET A 94 -2.00 6.84 5.17
C MET A 94 -3.06 6.85 6.28
N TYR A 95 -4.34 6.82 5.93
CA TYR A 95 -5.41 6.74 6.91
C TYR A 95 -5.44 5.39 7.63
N LEU A 96 -5.17 4.28 6.93
CA LEU A 96 -5.01 2.97 7.56
C LEU A 96 -3.91 2.98 8.61
N LEU A 97 -2.73 3.52 8.30
CA LEU A 97 -1.61 3.61 9.24
C LEU A 97 -1.96 4.43 10.50
N GLN A 98 -2.90 5.37 10.40
CA GLN A 98 -3.41 6.17 11.49
C GLN A 98 -4.57 5.51 12.27
N GLY A 99 -5.08 4.36 11.81
CA GLY A 99 -6.28 3.73 12.37
C GLY A 99 -7.59 4.45 12.02
N LYS A 100 -7.58 5.31 11.01
CA LYS A 100 -8.74 6.05 10.49
C LYS A 100 -9.42 5.25 9.39
N TRP A 101 -10.13 4.19 9.80
CA TRP A 101 -10.65 3.17 8.89
C TRP A 101 -11.75 3.69 7.96
N GLU A 102 -12.66 4.51 8.47
CA GLU A 102 -13.75 5.08 7.67
C GLU A 102 -13.24 6.06 6.62
N GLU A 103 -12.26 6.88 6.98
CA GLU A 103 -11.63 7.84 6.08
C GLU A 103 -10.81 7.15 4.98
N ALA A 104 -10.26 5.96 5.25
CA ALA A 104 -9.50 5.19 4.27
C ALA A 104 -10.37 4.64 3.13
N ILE A 105 -11.60 4.19 3.43
CA ILE A 105 -12.49 3.49 2.48
C ILE A 105 -12.73 4.26 1.18
N PRO A 106 -13.15 5.53 1.17
CA PRO A 106 -13.44 6.24 -0.07
C PRO A 106 -12.19 6.38 -0.96
N TRP A 107 -11.01 6.53 -0.36
CA TRP A 107 -9.76 6.63 -1.10
C TRP A 107 -9.33 5.29 -1.70
N LEU A 108 -9.44 4.20 -0.94
CA LEU A 108 -9.14 2.85 -1.42
C LEU A 108 -10.11 2.42 -2.53
N LYS A 109 -11.41 2.73 -2.40
CA LYS A 109 -12.40 2.52 -3.48
C LYS A 109 -12.07 3.34 -4.72
N LYS A 110 -11.61 4.58 -4.56
CA LYS A 110 -11.17 5.43 -5.67
C LYS A 110 -9.93 4.87 -6.36
N ALA A 111 -8.97 4.32 -5.58
CA ALA A 111 -7.77 3.67 -6.12
C ALA A 111 -8.10 2.38 -6.88
N LEU A 112 -9.00 1.55 -6.38
CA LEU A 112 -9.50 0.36 -7.07
C LEU A 112 -10.13 0.71 -8.42
N GLY A 113 -10.74 1.90 -8.53
CA GLY A 113 -11.26 2.44 -9.76
C GLY A 113 -12.37 1.59 -10.40
N ARG A 114 -12.82 2.03 -11.56
CA ARG A 114 -13.87 1.37 -12.33
C ARG A 114 -13.34 0.26 -13.26
N ASP A 115 -12.02 0.05 -13.27
CA ASP A 115 -11.36 -0.79 -14.27
C ASP A 115 -11.30 -2.28 -13.88
N LYS A 116 -12.43 -2.84 -13.49
CA LYS A 116 -12.59 -4.31 -13.48
C LYS A 116 -12.41 -4.93 -14.87
N GLU A 117 -12.34 -4.10 -15.91
CA GLU A 117 -12.35 -4.50 -17.33
C GLU A 117 -10.95 -4.55 -17.97
N LYS A 118 -9.92 -3.99 -17.37
CA LYS A 118 -8.56 -4.05 -17.93
C LYS A 118 -7.80 -5.26 -17.41
N ASP A 119 -7.58 -6.23 -18.29
CA ASP A 119 -6.84 -7.46 -18.01
C ASP A 119 -5.30 -7.26 -18.12
N ASP A 120 -4.77 -6.22 -17.48
CA ASP A 120 -3.36 -5.90 -17.41
C ASP A 120 -2.74 -6.49 -16.12
N GLN A 121 -1.57 -7.13 -16.23
CA GLN A 121 -0.87 -7.74 -15.11
C GLN A 121 -0.53 -6.72 -14.01
N LEU A 122 -0.01 -5.55 -14.39
CA LEU A 122 0.35 -4.49 -13.45
C LEU A 122 -0.87 -3.98 -12.68
N PHE A 123 -1.99 -3.89 -13.37
CA PHE A 123 -3.27 -3.52 -12.78
C PHE A 123 -3.74 -4.57 -11.76
N ARG A 124 -3.63 -5.86 -12.08
CA ARG A 124 -4.02 -6.94 -11.16
C ARG A 124 -3.21 -6.94 -9.88
N GLU A 125 -1.88 -6.70 -9.95
CA GLU A 125 -1.02 -6.58 -8.77
C GLU A 125 -1.46 -5.41 -7.86
N SER A 126 -1.69 -4.24 -8.45
CA SER A 126 -2.17 -3.06 -7.73
C SER A 126 -3.56 -3.30 -7.14
N ALA A 127 -4.49 -3.88 -7.91
CA ALA A 127 -5.85 -4.19 -7.47
C ALA A 127 -5.88 -5.18 -6.30
N ALA A 128 -5.00 -6.19 -6.30
CA ALA A 128 -4.88 -7.12 -5.18
C ALA A 128 -4.47 -6.40 -3.88
N ARG A 129 -3.49 -5.50 -3.97
CA ARG A 129 -3.03 -4.70 -2.83
C ARG A 129 -4.12 -3.75 -2.34
N TYR A 130 -4.73 -2.99 -3.24
CA TYR A 130 -5.77 -2.01 -2.90
C TYR A 130 -7.01 -2.69 -2.29
N GLY A 131 -7.41 -3.85 -2.83
CA GLY A 131 -8.50 -4.67 -2.28
C GLY A 131 -8.15 -5.25 -0.91
N THR A 132 -6.90 -5.65 -0.68
CA THR A 132 -6.44 -6.09 0.64
C THR A 132 -6.60 -4.98 1.67
N GLU A 133 -6.11 -3.78 1.38
CA GLU A 133 -6.21 -2.66 2.32
C GLU A 133 -7.66 -2.21 2.56
N LEU A 134 -8.51 -2.25 1.53
CA LEU A 134 -9.94 -2.01 1.70
C LEU A 134 -10.58 -3.07 2.61
N GLY A 135 -10.25 -4.34 2.40
CA GLY A 135 -10.71 -5.43 3.27
C GLY A 135 -10.24 -5.27 4.73
N ILE A 136 -9.01 -4.77 4.94
CA ILE A 136 -8.49 -4.45 6.28
C ILE A 136 -9.30 -3.34 6.94
N ALA A 137 -9.58 -2.24 6.23
CA ALA A 137 -10.40 -1.15 6.76
C ALA A 137 -11.80 -1.65 7.18
N LEU A 138 -12.43 -2.44 6.32
CA LEU A 138 -13.74 -3.02 6.55
C LEU A 138 -13.73 -4.00 7.75
N PHE A 139 -12.65 -4.78 7.90
CA PHE A 139 -12.48 -5.69 9.04
C PHE A 139 -12.47 -4.94 10.38
N TYR A 140 -11.73 -3.84 10.47
CA TYR A 140 -11.68 -3.04 11.71
C TYR A 140 -12.97 -2.26 11.99
N LEU A 141 -13.82 -2.06 11.00
CA LEU A 141 -15.17 -1.50 11.15
C LEU A 141 -16.24 -2.58 11.40
N GLU A 142 -15.83 -3.83 11.61
CA GLU A 142 -16.74 -4.97 11.83
C GLU A 142 -17.73 -5.21 10.67
N ARG A 143 -17.42 -4.70 9.47
CA ARG A 143 -18.18 -4.93 8.24
C ARG A 143 -17.74 -6.27 7.61
N THR A 144 -18.05 -7.34 8.34
CA THR A 144 -17.49 -8.68 8.17
C THR A 144 -17.69 -9.28 6.77
N GLU A 145 -18.91 -9.16 6.21
CA GLU A 145 -19.24 -9.73 4.90
C GLU A 145 -18.51 -8.98 3.77
N GLU A 146 -18.47 -7.66 3.85
CA GLU A 146 -17.77 -6.82 2.87
C GLU A 146 -16.25 -7.04 2.97
N ALA A 147 -15.72 -7.15 4.18
CA ALA A 147 -14.30 -7.45 4.39
C ALA A 147 -13.91 -8.80 3.78
N GLU A 148 -14.73 -9.83 4.00
CA GLU A 148 -14.51 -11.16 3.43
C GLU A 148 -14.52 -11.12 1.89
N GLU A 149 -15.50 -10.45 1.29
CA GLU A 149 -15.61 -10.33 -0.15
C GLU A 149 -14.37 -9.66 -0.76
N GLU A 150 -13.94 -8.51 -0.22
CA GLU A 150 -12.78 -7.78 -0.73
C GLU A 150 -11.48 -8.56 -0.55
N LEU A 151 -11.27 -9.21 0.61
CA LEU A 151 -10.09 -10.03 0.85
C LEU A 151 -10.04 -11.28 -0.04
N LEU A 152 -11.17 -11.95 -0.27
CA LEU A 152 -11.24 -13.09 -1.19
C LEU A 152 -10.98 -12.66 -2.64
N ASN A 153 -11.51 -11.52 -3.07
CA ASN A 153 -11.25 -10.95 -4.37
C ASN A 153 -9.75 -10.59 -4.52
N ALA A 154 -9.15 -9.97 -3.53
CA ALA A 154 -7.71 -9.66 -3.51
C ALA A 154 -6.86 -10.93 -3.65
N VAL A 155 -7.17 -11.99 -2.92
CA VAL A 155 -6.50 -13.29 -3.04
C VAL A 155 -6.68 -13.91 -4.42
N LYS A 156 -7.89 -13.81 -5.01
CA LYS A 156 -8.18 -14.35 -6.36
C LYS A 156 -7.37 -13.62 -7.43
N VAL A 157 -7.35 -12.29 -7.37
CA VAL A 157 -6.61 -11.44 -8.31
C VAL A 157 -5.10 -11.62 -8.12
N GLY A 158 -4.61 -11.62 -6.87
CA GLY A 158 -3.20 -11.79 -6.55
C GLY A 158 -2.61 -13.16 -6.93
N LYS A 159 -3.43 -14.21 -7.01
CA LYS A 159 -2.96 -15.53 -7.50
C LYS A 159 -2.54 -15.53 -8.97
N ALA A 160 -3.08 -14.62 -9.74
CA ALA A 160 -2.75 -14.48 -11.16
C ALA A 160 -1.46 -13.68 -11.40
N THR A 161 -0.80 -13.18 -10.35
CA THR A 161 0.37 -12.30 -10.42
C THR A 161 1.59 -12.94 -9.79
N VAL A 162 2.78 -12.50 -10.18
CA VAL A 162 4.06 -12.99 -9.66
C VAL A 162 4.38 -12.37 -8.27
N ALA A 163 3.75 -11.26 -7.90
CA ALA A 163 3.94 -10.52 -6.65
C ALA A 163 3.31 -11.20 -5.41
N ASN A 164 3.45 -12.45 -5.32
CA ASN A 164 2.78 -13.39 -4.41
C ASN A 164 3.37 -13.38 -2.98
N GLN A 165 3.78 -12.20 -2.46
CA GLN A 165 4.40 -12.08 -1.13
C GLN A 165 3.46 -11.54 -0.06
N ASP A 166 2.26 -11.11 -0.44
CA ASP A 166 1.32 -10.48 0.48
C ASP A 166 0.75 -11.53 1.45
N TRP A 167 1.09 -11.39 2.71
CA TRP A 167 0.62 -12.24 3.80
C TRP A 167 -0.69 -11.71 4.41
N GLU A 168 -0.95 -10.42 4.28
CA GLU A 168 -2.03 -9.68 4.92
C GLU A 168 -3.42 -10.25 4.63
N PRO A 169 -3.85 -10.52 3.37
CA PRO A 169 -5.19 -10.99 3.12
C PRO A 169 -5.45 -12.34 3.79
N PHE A 170 -4.43 -13.18 3.92
CA PHE A 170 -4.56 -14.48 4.59
C PHE A 170 -4.66 -14.34 6.10
N PHE A 171 -3.95 -13.39 6.70
CA PHE A 171 -4.06 -13.08 8.12
C PHE A 171 -5.48 -12.64 8.46
N TYR A 172 -6.04 -11.68 7.72
CA TYR A 172 -7.38 -11.16 8.02
C TYR A 172 -8.49 -12.16 7.69
N LEU A 173 -8.36 -12.97 6.66
CA LEU A 173 -9.29 -14.08 6.40
C LEU A 173 -9.26 -15.12 7.54
N LYS A 174 -8.08 -15.45 8.06
CA LYS A 174 -7.96 -16.32 9.25
C LYS A 174 -8.73 -15.73 10.45
N GLU A 175 -8.52 -14.45 10.75
CA GLU A 175 -9.21 -13.79 11.87
C GLU A 175 -10.73 -13.72 11.65
N LEU A 176 -11.21 -13.43 10.43
CA LEU A 176 -12.63 -13.45 10.08
C LEU A 176 -13.26 -14.83 10.32
N TYR A 177 -12.63 -15.90 9.83
CA TYR A 177 -13.18 -17.25 10.01
C TYR A 177 -13.08 -17.74 11.45
N LYS A 178 -12.10 -17.26 12.22
CA LYS A 178 -12.05 -17.46 13.67
C LYS A 178 -13.25 -16.80 14.36
N GLN A 179 -13.60 -15.56 14.00
CA GLN A 179 -14.80 -14.88 14.53
C GLN A 179 -16.10 -15.59 14.14
N LYS A 180 -16.17 -16.16 12.93
CA LYS A 180 -17.31 -16.93 12.42
C LYS A 180 -17.41 -18.34 13.01
N GLY A 181 -16.39 -18.82 13.75
CA GLY A 181 -16.34 -20.18 14.27
C GLY A 181 -16.10 -21.27 13.22
N ASP A 182 -15.64 -20.89 12.02
CA ASP A 182 -15.29 -21.86 10.96
C ASP A 182 -13.82 -22.30 11.12
N GLU A 183 -13.60 -23.31 11.98
CA GLU A 183 -12.26 -23.84 12.25
C GLU A 183 -11.54 -24.37 11.00
N LYS A 184 -12.27 -24.93 10.04
CA LYS A 184 -11.70 -25.48 8.81
C LYS A 184 -11.12 -24.39 7.92
N LEU A 185 -11.87 -23.32 7.69
CA LEU A 185 -11.40 -22.20 6.89
C LEU A 185 -10.34 -21.40 7.64
N MET A 186 -10.49 -21.21 8.96
CA MET A 186 -9.47 -20.60 9.81
C MET A 186 -8.12 -21.32 9.64
N ALA A 187 -8.07 -22.64 9.85
CA ALA A 187 -6.83 -23.41 9.73
C ALA A 187 -6.23 -23.38 8.31
N LYS A 188 -7.09 -23.35 7.27
CA LYS A 188 -6.64 -23.20 5.89
C LYS A 188 -5.91 -21.87 5.68
N TYR A 189 -6.50 -20.76 6.12
CA TYR A 189 -5.92 -19.44 5.91
C TYR A 189 -4.73 -19.17 6.82
N GLU A 190 -4.70 -19.72 8.03
CA GLU A 190 -3.52 -19.71 8.91
C GLU A 190 -2.30 -20.36 8.26
N LYS A 191 -2.48 -21.56 7.68
CA LYS A 191 -1.41 -22.22 6.92
C LYS A 191 -0.89 -21.36 5.76
N MET A 192 -1.81 -20.70 5.03
CA MET A 192 -1.44 -19.82 3.92
C MET A 192 -0.69 -18.58 4.42
N TYR A 193 -1.16 -17.95 5.47
CA TYR A 193 -0.53 -16.82 6.14
C TYR A 193 0.90 -17.15 6.56
N LEU A 194 1.11 -18.19 7.36
CA LEU A 194 2.44 -18.57 7.84
C LEU A 194 3.39 -18.95 6.70
N THR A 195 2.87 -19.60 5.65
CA THR A 195 3.66 -19.94 4.45
C THR A 195 4.15 -18.69 3.71
N ARG A 196 3.33 -17.62 3.67
CA ARG A 196 3.70 -16.36 3.05
C ARG A 196 4.66 -15.57 3.92
N LEU A 197 4.32 -15.43 5.21
CA LEU A 197 5.13 -14.70 6.18
C LEU A 197 6.56 -15.23 6.26
N LYS A 198 6.76 -16.55 6.17
CA LYS A 198 8.10 -17.18 6.14
C LYS A 198 8.95 -16.74 4.93
N LYS A 199 8.32 -16.27 3.85
CA LYS A 199 9.01 -15.79 2.64
C LYS A 199 9.40 -14.32 2.69
N VAL A 200 8.90 -13.58 3.67
CA VAL A 200 9.27 -12.17 3.88
C VAL A 200 10.73 -12.14 4.33
N LYS A 201 11.59 -11.57 3.49
CA LYS A 201 13.04 -11.56 3.71
C LYS A 201 13.47 -10.49 4.72
N GLU A 202 12.77 -9.38 4.77
CA GLU A 202 13.11 -8.22 5.59
C GLU A 202 11.91 -7.78 6.44
N ILE A 203 12.15 -7.63 7.72
CA ILE A 203 11.17 -7.20 8.72
C ILE A 203 10.60 -5.80 8.42
N ALA A 204 11.34 -4.99 7.67
CA ALA A 204 10.96 -3.65 7.26
C ALA A 204 9.70 -3.60 6.36
N PHE A 205 9.29 -4.74 5.78
CA PHE A 205 8.02 -4.86 5.06
C PHE A 205 6.79 -4.97 5.98
N ILE A 206 7.02 -5.07 7.30
CA ILE A 206 5.95 -5.05 8.30
C ILE A 206 6.06 -3.68 8.97
N TYR A 207 5.20 -2.74 8.59
CA TYR A 207 5.22 -1.35 9.05
C TYR A 207 5.22 -1.24 10.59
N PRO A 208 6.38 -1.02 11.26
CA PRO A 208 6.47 -1.07 12.74
C PRO A 208 5.76 0.11 13.42
N ILE A 209 5.45 1.16 12.66
CA ILE A 209 4.73 2.36 13.13
C ILE A 209 3.22 2.25 12.93
N SER A 210 2.75 1.22 12.23
CA SER A 210 1.34 1.02 11.93
C SER A 210 0.50 0.87 13.20
N GLN A 211 -0.69 1.46 13.22
CA GLN A 211 -1.70 1.22 14.24
C GLN A 211 -2.45 -0.11 13.99
N ILE A 212 -2.19 -0.75 12.88
CA ILE A 212 -2.83 -2.01 12.47
C ILE A 212 -2.35 -3.15 13.38
N LYS A 213 -3.26 -3.74 14.16
CA LYS A 213 -2.91 -4.85 15.08
C LYS A 213 -2.32 -6.06 14.36
N GLY A 214 -2.79 -6.33 13.13
CA GLY A 214 -2.28 -7.41 12.29
C GLY A 214 -0.81 -7.30 11.99
N ASP A 215 -0.30 -6.10 11.75
CA ASP A 215 1.13 -5.86 11.49
C ASP A 215 1.98 -6.17 12.72
N LYS A 216 1.51 -5.79 13.92
CA LYS A 216 2.19 -6.09 15.19
C LYS A 216 2.26 -7.60 15.43
N GLN A 217 1.15 -8.31 15.19
CA GLN A 217 1.10 -9.76 15.33
C GLN A 217 1.98 -10.46 14.29
N ALA A 218 1.96 -10.00 13.04
CA ALA A 218 2.80 -10.55 11.98
C ALA A 218 4.30 -10.38 12.27
N LEU A 219 4.69 -9.25 12.86
CA LEU A 219 6.06 -9.01 13.29
C LEU A 219 6.51 -10.04 14.34
N GLU A 220 5.68 -10.34 15.33
CA GLU A 220 5.96 -11.35 16.35
C GLU A 220 6.04 -12.75 15.77
N ASP A 221 5.09 -13.10 14.90
CA ASP A 221 5.04 -14.40 14.24
C ASP A 221 6.24 -14.61 13.30
N TRP A 222 6.64 -13.55 12.58
CA TRP A 222 7.83 -13.59 11.73
C TRP A 222 9.11 -13.83 12.55
N LYS A 223 9.26 -13.17 13.70
CA LYS A 223 10.39 -13.38 14.62
C LYS A 223 10.45 -14.84 15.09
N LYS A 224 9.31 -15.42 15.48
CA LYS A 224 9.23 -16.83 15.88
C LYS A 224 9.59 -17.80 14.76
N LEU A 225 9.23 -17.47 13.51
CA LEU A 225 9.48 -18.33 12.35
C LEU A 225 10.94 -18.30 11.88
N ASN A 226 11.65 -17.18 12.08
CA ASN A 226 12.99 -16.94 11.54
C ASN A 226 14.10 -16.93 12.61
N ASN A 227 13.74 -16.83 13.92
CA ASN A 227 14.66 -16.94 15.06
C ASN A 227 14.06 -17.94 16.07
N PRO A 228 14.05 -19.25 15.77
CA PRO A 228 13.51 -20.27 16.66
C PRO A 228 14.33 -20.44 17.95
#